data_0c3918daaa48689c0d6f378e1a446212
#
_entry.id   0c3918daaa48689c0d6f378e1a446212
#
_cell.length_a   1.000
_cell.length_b   1.000
_cell.length_c   1.000
_cell.angle_alpha   90.00
_cell.angle_beta   90.00
_cell.angle_gamma   90.00
#
_symmetry.space_group_name_H-M   'P 1'
#
loop_
_entity.id
_entity.type
_entity.pdbx_description
1 polymer ?
#
loop_
_entity_poly.entity_id
_entity_poly.type
_entity_poly.pdbx_seq_one_letter_code
_entity_poly.pdbx_strand_id
1 'polypeptide(L)'
;MRLTGLILFIAGFHVHLLLIKGHAAGPRYSIAGGGGNFLCLPDNPQWKNYINGHQHTADISGIEYELFNSGRLRNNIFSENNNGGNPLLDKPAPCAVCYVGGRSTILMIPAKTQCPDGWTTQYAGYLGSEARANGHRSSYVCWDEAPEVAAGATAQNQALVYPVEVICGSLPCSIYLTGRELTCIVCSK
;
A
#
# COMPACT_ATOMS: atom_id res chain seq x y z
N MET A 1 -18.69 -18.39 -2.33
CA MET A 1 -17.28 -18.20 -2.73
C MET A 1 -16.77 -16.96 -2.00
N ARG A 2 -16.00 -17.11 -0.93
CA ARG A 2 -15.45 -15.98 -0.19
C ARG A 2 -14.16 -15.58 -0.88
N LEU A 3 -14.15 -14.43 -1.52
CA LEU A 3 -12.92 -13.78 -1.99
C LEU A 3 -12.20 -13.19 -0.77
N THR A 4 -11.30 -13.95 -0.19
CA THR A 4 -10.40 -13.46 0.86
C THR A 4 -9.04 -13.26 0.24
N GLY A 5 -8.77 -12.06 -0.26
CA GLY A 5 -7.45 -11.74 -0.76
C GLY A 5 -7.44 -10.39 -1.45
N LEU A 6 -7.43 -9.33 -0.68
CA LEU A 6 -7.14 -8.01 -1.20
C LEU A 6 -5.63 -7.86 -1.22
N ILE A 7 -5.06 -7.66 -2.38
CA ILE A 7 -3.65 -7.36 -2.54
C ILE A 7 -3.51 -6.05 -3.27
N LEU A 8 -2.80 -5.18 -2.65
CA LEU A 8 -2.42 -3.90 -3.17
C LEU A 8 -0.97 -3.98 -3.65
N PHE A 9 -0.70 -3.43 -4.82
CA PHE A 9 0.61 -3.12 -5.40
C PHE A 9 1.36 -4.25 -6.12
N ILE A 10 1.67 -4.02 -7.38
CA ILE A 10 2.20 -5.02 -8.29
C ILE A 10 3.50 -4.58 -8.96
N ALA A 11 4.46 -5.48 -8.95
CA ALA A 11 5.44 -5.63 -10.01
C ALA A 11 5.82 -7.11 -10.14
N GLY A 12 5.77 -7.64 -11.36
CA GLY A 12 6.36 -8.91 -11.77
C GLY A 12 5.67 -10.19 -11.27
N PHE A 13 4.70 -10.76 -12.00
CA PHE A 13 3.93 -11.93 -11.57
C PHE A 13 4.09 -13.19 -12.42
N HIS A 14 4.12 -14.32 -11.70
CA HIS A 14 3.75 -15.63 -12.24
C HIS A 14 2.21 -15.76 -12.24
N VAL A 15 1.65 -15.90 -13.44
CA VAL A 15 0.28 -16.30 -13.81
C VAL A 15 -0.78 -16.22 -12.71
N HIS A 16 -1.26 -15.02 -12.45
CA HIS A 16 -2.50 -14.77 -11.72
C HIS A 16 -3.52 -14.11 -12.63
N LEU A 17 -4.79 -14.41 -12.45
CA LEU A 17 -5.84 -13.70 -13.16
C LEU A 17 -5.99 -12.30 -12.54
N LEU A 18 -5.65 -11.27 -13.31
CA LEU A 18 -5.93 -9.89 -12.94
C LEU A 18 -7.45 -9.65 -12.97
N LEU A 19 -8.03 -9.31 -11.83
CA LEU A 19 -9.46 -9.02 -11.69
C LEU A 19 -9.75 -7.53 -11.79
N ILE A 20 -8.95 -6.71 -11.13
CA ILE A 20 -9.08 -5.26 -11.12
C ILE A 20 -7.68 -4.65 -11.28
N LYS A 21 -7.59 -3.67 -12.16
CA LYS A 21 -6.49 -2.71 -12.25
C LYS A 21 -7.06 -1.33 -11.97
N GLY A 22 -6.31 -0.50 -11.26
CA GLY A 22 -6.80 0.84 -10.96
C GLY A 22 -5.88 1.65 -10.05
N HIS A 23 -6.50 2.51 -9.29
CA HIS A 23 -5.84 3.48 -8.41
C HIS A 23 -5.99 3.06 -6.96
N ALA A 24 -4.90 3.03 -6.23
CA ALA A 24 -4.94 2.87 -4.78
C ALA A 24 -5.63 4.10 -4.17
N ALA A 25 -6.54 3.87 -3.24
CA ALA A 25 -7.30 4.92 -2.60
C ALA A 25 -7.46 4.65 -1.10
N GLY A 26 -7.57 5.71 -0.33
CA GLY A 26 -7.64 5.63 1.11
C GLY A 26 -8.27 6.86 1.76
N PRO A 27 -8.28 6.91 3.09
CA PRO A 27 -8.79 8.05 3.84
C PRO A 27 -7.93 9.30 3.60
N ARG A 28 -8.55 10.46 3.62
CA ARG A 28 -7.81 11.73 3.56
C ARG A 28 -7.03 11.95 4.85
N TYR A 29 -5.74 12.22 4.76
CA TYR A 29 -4.83 12.34 5.90
C TYR A 29 -5.26 13.38 6.95
N SER A 30 -5.93 14.44 6.52
CA SER A 30 -6.31 15.58 7.35
C SER A 30 -7.73 15.51 7.92
N ILE A 31 -8.52 14.48 7.57
CA ILE A 31 -9.91 14.34 7.98
C ILE A 31 -10.04 13.20 8.98
N ALA A 32 -10.55 13.48 10.17
CA ALA A 32 -10.62 12.50 11.26
C ALA A 32 -11.69 11.40 11.09
N GLY A 33 -12.65 11.59 10.20
CA GLY A 33 -13.76 10.65 9.96
C GLY A 33 -13.60 9.87 8.66
N GLY A 34 -14.41 8.84 8.47
CA GLY A 34 -14.44 8.00 7.28
C GLY A 34 -13.92 6.59 7.51
N GLY A 35 -13.64 5.85 6.42
CA GLY A 35 -13.07 4.50 6.48
C GLY A 35 -11.55 4.54 6.60
N GLY A 36 -10.97 3.61 7.36
CA GLY A 36 -9.51 3.52 7.57
C GLY A 36 -8.78 2.53 6.66
N ASN A 37 -9.46 1.89 5.71
CA ASN A 37 -8.86 0.89 4.83
C ASN A 37 -8.35 1.51 3.53
N PHE A 38 -7.27 0.96 3.00
CA PHE A 38 -6.90 1.17 1.62
C PHE A 38 -7.71 0.26 0.69
N LEU A 39 -8.18 0.80 -0.42
CA LEU A 39 -8.98 0.11 -1.43
C LEU A 39 -8.34 0.27 -2.81
N CYS A 40 -8.63 -0.68 -3.70
CA CYS A 40 -8.27 -0.59 -5.11
C CYS A 40 -9.51 -0.17 -5.90
N LEU A 41 -9.52 1.06 -6.39
CA LEU A 41 -10.60 1.59 -7.23
C LEU A 41 -10.30 1.30 -8.70
N PRO A 42 -11.23 0.69 -9.45
CA PRO A 42 -11.00 0.29 -10.83
C PRO A 42 -10.83 1.50 -11.77
N ASP A 43 -10.06 1.32 -12.84
CA ASP A 43 -9.91 2.34 -13.91
C ASP A 43 -11.23 2.64 -14.63
N ASN A 44 -12.23 1.77 -14.50
CA ASN A 44 -13.54 1.86 -15.14
C ASN A 44 -14.69 1.80 -14.14
N PRO A 45 -14.85 2.78 -13.24
CA PRO A 45 -15.90 2.79 -12.23
C PRO A 45 -17.30 2.81 -12.86
N GLN A 46 -18.25 2.16 -12.19
CA GLN A 46 -19.66 2.14 -12.60
C GLN A 46 -20.50 2.90 -11.59
N TRP A 47 -21.38 3.74 -12.10
CA TRP A 47 -22.24 4.60 -11.30
C TRP A 47 -23.70 4.14 -11.38
N LYS A 48 -24.43 4.30 -10.27
CA LYS A 48 -25.90 4.22 -10.22
C LYS A 48 -26.46 5.64 -10.02
N ASN A 49 -27.59 5.75 -9.35
CA ASN A 49 -28.12 7.06 -8.97
C ASN A 49 -27.14 7.79 -8.05
N TYR A 50 -26.83 9.02 -8.38
CA TYR A 50 -25.89 9.84 -7.63
C TYR A 50 -26.34 11.31 -7.58
N ILE A 51 -25.82 12.06 -6.64
CA ILE A 51 -25.97 13.51 -6.52
C ILE A 51 -24.64 14.15 -6.87
N ASN A 52 -24.67 15.10 -7.80
CA ASN A 52 -23.46 15.84 -8.18
C ASN A 52 -22.98 16.74 -7.04
N GLY A 53 -21.67 16.93 -6.99
CA GLY A 53 -21.00 17.77 -5.99
C GLY A 53 -20.71 17.05 -4.67
N HIS A 54 -19.86 17.65 -3.88
CA HIS A 54 -19.42 17.10 -2.60
C HIS A 54 -20.51 17.27 -1.54
N GLN A 55 -20.92 16.19 -0.89
CA GLN A 55 -22.03 16.16 0.08
C GLN A 55 -21.53 16.23 1.54
N HIS A 56 -20.21 16.37 1.77
CA HIS A 56 -19.60 16.41 3.10
C HIS A 56 -19.94 15.20 4.00
N THR A 57 -20.01 14.03 3.40
CA THR A 57 -20.23 12.75 4.10
C THR A 57 -18.89 12.06 4.36
N ALA A 58 -18.71 10.82 3.95
CA ALA A 58 -17.43 10.14 4.02
C ALA A 58 -16.66 10.30 2.71
N ASP A 59 -15.35 10.51 2.79
CA ASP A 59 -14.48 10.70 1.65
C ASP A 59 -13.54 9.52 1.42
N ILE A 60 -13.15 9.33 0.18
CA ILE A 60 -12.02 8.51 -0.24
C ILE A 60 -11.24 9.28 -1.31
N SER A 61 -9.91 9.21 -1.27
CA SER A 61 -9.03 9.90 -2.21
C SER A 61 -7.95 8.96 -2.73
N GLY A 62 -7.37 9.28 -3.89
CA GLY A 62 -6.19 8.59 -4.39
C GLY A 62 -5.02 8.72 -3.43
N ILE A 63 -4.24 7.63 -3.30
CA ILE A 63 -3.06 7.57 -2.45
C ILE A 63 -1.86 8.09 -3.23
N GLU A 64 -1.07 8.94 -2.58
CA GLU A 64 0.26 9.34 -3.02
C GLU A 64 1.33 8.73 -2.12
N TYR A 65 2.47 8.41 -2.73
CA TYR A 65 3.65 7.92 -2.03
C TYR A 65 4.32 9.06 -1.28
N GLU A 66 4.53 8.88 0.02
CA GLU A 66 5.25 9.81 0.86
C GLU A 66 6.54 9.18 1.39
N LEU A 67 7.65 9.82 1.05
CA LEU A 67 8.98 9.46 1.51
C LEU A 67 9.48 10.62 2.37
N PHE A 68 9.75 10.36 3.62
CA PHE A 68 10.03 11.36 4.64
C PHE A 68 10.99 12.49 4.21
N ASN A 69 10.64 13.73 4.57
CA ASN A 69 11.35 14.98 4.30
C ASN A 69 12.67 15.17 5.09
N SER A 70 13.12 14.23 5.90
CA SER A 70 14.31 14.42 6.75
C SER A 70 15.67 14.19 6.06
N GLY A 71 15.71 14.21 4.74
CA GLY A 71 16.96 14.15 3.97
C GLY A 71 17.70 12.80 4.00
N ARG A 72 17.26 11.84 4.79
CA ARG A 72 17.94 10.54 4.98
C ARG A 72 17.32 9.35 4.25
N LEU A 73 16.07 9.44 3.81
CA LEU A 73 15.35 8.34 3.17
C LEU A 73 14.82 8.70 1.78
N ARG A 74 15.45 9.64 1.10
CA ARG A 74 15.14 9.86 -0.30
C ARG A 74 15.51 8.60 -1.08
N ASN A 75 14.53 7.80 -1.41
CA ASN A 75 14.57 6.74 -2.43
C ASN A 75 15.47 5.51 -2.17
N ASN A 76 16.12 5.37 -1.01
CA ASN A 76 17.12 4.30 -0.85
C ASN A 76 16.56 2.94 -0.42
N ILE A 77 15.29 2.85 -0.03
CA ILE A 77 14.68 1.59 0.38
C ILE A 77 13.91 0.90 -0.76
N PHE A 78 13.39 1.67 -1.71
CA PHE A 78 12.66 1.15 -2.87
C PHE A 78 13.55 1.07 -4.10
N SER A 79 13.32 0.02 -4.90
CA SER A 79 13.90 -0.07 -6.23
C SER A 79 13.12 0.84 -7.19
N GLU A 80 13.76 1.87 -7.72
CA GLU A 80 13.14 2.79 -8.69
C GLU A 80 13.07 2.23 -10.11
N ASN A 81 13.50 0.98 -10.32
CA ASN A 81 13.61 0.39 -11.66
C ASN A 81 12.27 0.37 -12.42
N ASN A 82 11.16 0.18 -11.72
CA ASN A 82 9.83 0.13 -12.34
C ASN A 82 9.28 1.51 -12.71
N ASN A 83 9.83 2.58 -12.16
CA ASN A 83 9.46 3.96 -12.47
C ASN A 83 10.49 4.69 -13.37
N GLY A 84 11.35 3.95 -14.03
CA GLY A 84 12.39 4.50 -14.92
C GLY A 84 13.40 5.40 -14.20
N GLY A 85 13.64 5.17 -12.90
CA GLY A 85 14.54 5.97 -12.06
C GLY A 85 13.94 7.31 -11.58
N ASN A 86 12.63 7.54 -11.79
CA ASN A 86 11.98 8.77 -11.33
C ASN A 86 11.60 8.67 -9.84
N PRO A 87 11.71 9.77 -9.09
CA PRO A 87 11.30 9.80 -7.69
C PRO A 87 9.84 9.41 -7.50
N LEU A 88 9.54 8.67 -6.43
CA LEU A 88 8.19 8.24 -6.07
C LEU A 88 7.42 9.30 -5.27
N LEU A 89 8.12 10.21 -4.60
CA LEU A 89 7.52 11.25 -3.76
C LEU A 89 6.41 11.99 -4.51
N ASP A 90 5.29 12.19 -3.84
CA ASP A 90 4.08 12.87 -4.38
C ASP A 90 3.47 12.20 -5.63
N LYS A 91 3.78 10.94 -5.90
CA LYS A 91 3.25 10.22 -7.06
C LYS A 91 2.06 9.34 -6.69
N PRO A 92 1.02 9.30 -7.54
CA PRO A 92 -0.12 8.41 -7.33
C PRO A 92 0.28 6.94 -7.38
N ALA A 93 -0.26 6.16 -6.45
CA ALA A 93 -0.01 4.73 -6.37
C ALA A 93 -1.02 3.92 -7.21
N PRO A 94 -0.58 3.01 -8.08
CA PRO A 94 -1.45 2.05 -8.75
C PRO A 94 -1.86 0.94 -7.79
N CYS A 95 -2.87 0.17 -8.18
CA CYS A 95 -3.24 -1.06 -7.49
C CYS A 95 -3.77 -2.12 -8.46
N ALA A 96 -3.76 -3.36 -7.98
CA ALA A 96 -4.44 -4.45 -8.64
C ALA A 96 -5.06 -5.41 -7.63
N VAL A 97 -6.13 -6.05 -8.04
CA VAL A 97 -6.73 -7.19 -7.35
C VAL A 97 -6.54 -8.41 -8.24
N CYS A 98 -5.86 -9.42 -7.72
CA CYS A 98 -5.54 -10.63 -8.46
C CYS A 98 -6.17 -11.87 -7.82
N TYR A 99 -6.59 -12.81 -8.66
CA TYR A 99 -6.95 -14.15 -8.23
C TYR A 99 -5.73 -15.07 -8.29
N VAL A 100 -5.42 -15.70 -7.17
CA VAL A 100 -4.32 -16.67 -7.06
C VAL A 100 -4.91 -18.07 -7.19
N GLY A 101 -4.79 -18.66 -8.37
CA GLY A 101 -5.34 -19.99 -8.67
C GLY A 101 -4.74 -21.11 -7.83
N GLY A 102 -5.58 -22.06 -7.41
CA GLY A 102 -5.12 -23.24 -6.64
C GLY A 102 -4.64 -22.93 -5.21
N ARG A 103 -4.94 -21.73 -4.69
CA ARG A 103 -4.59 -21.30 -3.33
C ARG A 103 -5.84 -20.92 -2.56
N SER A 104 -5.88 -21.28 -1.28
CA SER A 104 -7.03 -21.01 -0.41
C SER A 104 -6.78 -19.88 0.58
N THR A 105 -5.52 -19.51 0.80
CA THR A 105 -5.12 -18.57 1.84
C THR A 105 -4.06 -17.61 1.32
N ILE A 106 -4.21 -16.33 1.67
CA ILE A 106 -3.22 -15.29 1.46
C ILE A 106 -2.88 -14.68 2.81
N LEU A 107 -1.59 -14.49 3.07
CA LEU A 107 -1.09 -13.98 4.33
C LEU A 107 -0.01 -12.93 4.08
N MET A 108 -0.20 -11.74 4.63
CA MET A 108 0.85 -10.74 4.76
C MET A 108 1.58 -10.93 6.08
N ILE A 109 2.91 -11.06 6.03
CA ILE A 109 3.75 -11.26 7.22
C ILE A 109 4.68 -10.06 7.36
N PRO A 110 4.47 -9.20 8.36
CA PRO A 110 5.36 -8.07 8.63
C PRO A 110 6.69 -8.55 9.24
N ALA A 111 7.74 -7.76 9.05
CA ALA A 111 9.10 -8.01 9.54
C ALA A 111 9.71 -9.33 9.02
N LYS A 112 9.27 -9.80 7.86
CA LYS A 112 9.83 -10.97 7.16
C LYS A 112 10.15 -10.63 5.70
N THR A 113 11.14 -11.35 5.16
CA THR A 113 11.54 -11.28 3.75
C THR A 113 11.38 -12.60 3.02
N GLN A 114 10.96 -13.64 3.73
CA GLN A 114 10.75 -14.98 3.19
C GLN A 114 9.46 -15.57 3.75
N CYS A 115 8.74 -16.29 2.90
CA CYS A 115 7.56 -17.05 3.30
C CYS A 115 7.95 -18.28 4.12
N PRO A 116 7.05 -18.78 4.99
CA PRO A 116 7.24 -20.07 5.66
C PRO A 116 7.33 -21.23 4.64
N ASP A 117 7.92 -22.34 5.06
CA ASP A 117 8.01 -23.54 4.25
C ASP A 117 6.65 -24.01 3.72
N GLY A 118 6.60 -24.35 2.46
CA GLY A 118 5.39 -24.79 1.77
C GLY A 118 4.43 -23.65 1.38
N TRP A 119 4.80 -22.38 1.58
CA TRP A 119 4.10 -21.22 1.07
C TRP A 119 4.81 -20.64 -0.16
N THR A 120 4.04 -20.07 -1.06
CA THR A 120 4.56 -19.41 -2.27
C THR A 120 4.62 -17.90 -2.05
N THR A 121 5.77 -17.28 -2.31
CA THR A 121 5.91 -15.82 -2.29
C THR A 121 5.12 -15.22 -3.45
N GLN A 122 4.33 -14.20 -3.13
CA GLN A 122 3.64 -13.39 -4.12
C GLN A 122 4.44 -12.13 -4.43
N TYR A 123 4.78 -11.36 -3.41
CA TYR A 123 5.70 -10.22 -3.49
C TYR A 123 6.27 -9.90 -2.11
N ALA A 124 7.31 -9.09 -2.08
CA ALA A 124 7.95 -8.58 -0.88
C ALA A 124 8.10 -7.06 -0.96
N GLY A 125 8.28 -6.42 0.18
CA GLY A 125 8.50 -4.99 0.23
C GLY A 125 8.53 -4.42 1.64
N TYR A 126 7.95 -3.25 1.81
CA TYR A 126 7.93 -2.52 3.07
C TYR A 126 6.52 -2.33 3.59
N LEU A 127 6.36 -2.42 4.90
CA LEU A 127 5.10 -2.14 5.56
C LEU A 127 4.79 -0.64 5.44
N GLY A 128 3.61 -0.31 4.93
CA GLY A 128 3.16 1.05 4.72
C GLY A 128 1.91 1.37 5.53
N SER A 129 1.78 2.61 5.96
CA SER A 129 0.60 3.15 6.63
C SER A 129 0.62 4.68 6.60
N GLU A 130 -0.39 5.32 7.18
CA GLU A 130 -0.44 6.77 7.37
C GLU A 130 0.60 7.22 8.41
N ALA A 131 1.10 8.45 8.27
CA ALA A 131 2.06 9.01 9.21
C ALA A 131 1.45 9.24 10.60
N ARG A 132 2.28 9.05 11.64
CA ARG A 132 1.87 9.23 13.04
C ARG A 132 1.36 10.65 13.38
N ALA A 133 1.80 11.65 12.62
CA ALA A 133 1.47 13.06 12.85
C ALA A 133 0.17 13.48 12.17
N ASN A 134 -0.38 12.65 11.27
CA ASN A 134 -1.57 12.97 10.51
C ASN A 134 -2.85 12.67 11.32
N GLY A 135 -3.92 13.39 11.03
CA GLY A 135 -5.18 13.31 11.80
C GLY A 135 -5.98 12.03 11.57
N HIS A 136 -5.77 11.34 10.46
CA HIS A 136 -6.42 10.09 10.13
C HIS A 136 -5.48 8.89 10.32
N ARG A 137 -6.06 7.72 10.54
CA ARG A 137 -5.33 6.44 10.61
C ARG A 137 -5.75 5.54 9.46
N SER A 138 -4.79 4.78 8.92
CA SER A 138 -5.06 3.78 7.90
C SER A 138 -4.64 2.39 8.34
N SER A 139 -5.09 1.38 7.62
CA SER A 139 -4.61 0.00 7.78
C SER A 139 -3.14 -0.11 7.37
N TYR A 140 -2.45 -1.14 7.89
CA TYR A 140 -1.14 -1.50 7.38
C TYR A 140 -1.29 -2.28 6.07
N VAL A 141 -0.44 -1.96 5.10
CA VAL A 141 -0.32 -2.66 3.82
C VAL A 141 1.12 -3.07 3.55
N CYS A 142 1.32 -4.12 2.79
CA CYS A 142 2.63 -4.44 2.26
C CYS A 142 2.80 -3.70 0.93
N TRP A 143 3.74 -2.82 0.88
CA TRP A 143 4.08 -1.97 -0.25
C TRP A 143 5.23 -2.61 -1.02
N ASP A 144 5.05 -2.86 -2.31
CA ASP A 144 6.06 -3.50 -3.15
C ASP A 144 7.41 -2.77 -3.08
N GLU A 145 8.51 -3.52 -3.01
CA GLU A 145 9.86 -2.97 -3.00
C GLU A 145 10.27 -2.30 -4.32
N ALA A 146 9.56 -2.60 -5.40
CA ALA A 146 9.74 -2.00 -6.72
C ALA A 146 8.45 -1.31 -7.20
N PRO A 147 8.00 -0.25 -6.49
CA PRO A 147 6.71 0.36 -6.72
C PRO A 147 6.62 1.06 -8.06
N GLU A 148 5.43 1.02 -8.66
CA GLU A 148 5.08 1.72 -9.89
C GLU A 148 4.31 3.01 -9.58
N VAL A 149 4.15 3.87 -10.60
CA VAL A 149 3.38 5.11 -10.52
C VAL A 149 2.15 5.01 -11.42
N ALA A 150 0.99 5.39 -10.89
CA ALA A 150 -0.25 5.50 -11.66
C ALA A 150 -0.33 6.84 -12.40
N ALA A 151 -1.19 6.89 -13.42
CA ALA A 151 -1.60 8.16 -14.00
C ALA A 151 -2.46 8.96 -13.00
N GLY A 152 -2.27 10.26 -12.93
CA GLY A 152 -3.02 11.14 -12.04
C GLY A 152 -2.29 12.44 -11.75
N ALA A 153 -2.95 13.35 -11.04
CA ALA A 153 -2.31 14.54 -10.52
C ALA A 153 -1.33 14.18 -9.41
N THR A 154 -0.23 14.91 -9.31
CA THR A 154 0.81 14.71 -8.30
C THR A 154 0.78 15.83 -7.28
N ALA A 155 1.35 15.61 -6.10
CA ALA A 155 1.44 16.59 -5.01
C ALA A 155 0.07 17.17 -4.58
N GLN A 156 -0.95 16.33 -4.59
CA GLN A 156 -2.29 16.71 -4.11
C GLN A 156 -2.44 16.54 -2.61
N ASN A 157 -1.62 15.67 -2.03
CA ASN A 157 -1.58 15.41 -0.57
C ASN A 157 -2.99 15.17 0.00
N GLN A 158 -3.68 14.18 -0.53
CA GLN A 158 -5.05 13.83 -0.08
C GLN A 158 -5.06 12.59 0.81
N ALA A 159 -4.78 11.41 0.26
CA ALA A 159 -4.49 10.20 1.02
C ALA A 159 -3.02 9.84 0.83
N LEU A 160 -2.33 9.43 1.90
CA LEU A 160 -0.88 9.31 1.90
C LEU A 160 -0.47 7.93 2.42
N VAL A 161 0.68 7.44 1.97
CA VAL A 161 1.29 6.22 2.51
C VAL A 161 2.78 6.45 2.77
N TYR A 162 3.20 6.07 3.97
CA TYR A 162 4.56 6.19 4.48
C TYR A 162 5.13 4.84 4.87
N PRO A 163 6.44 4.61 4.73
CA PRO A 163 7.09 3.44 5.32
C PRO A 163 6.92 3.45 6.86
N VAL A 164 6.64 2.27 7.41
CA VAL A 164 6.45 2.11 8.85
C VAL A 164 7.77 1.82 9.52
N GLU A 165 8.18 2.68 10.46
CA GLU A 165 9.33 2.49 11.31
C GLU A 165 8.94 1.81 12.63
N VAL A 166 9.80 0.92 13.10
CA VAL A 166 9.63 0.27 14.40
C VAL A 166 10.07 1.19 15.54
N ILE A 167 9.37 1.08 16.67
CA ILE A 167 9.80 1.66 17.95
C ILE A 167 9.89 0.53 18.96
N CYS A 168 11.07 0.31 19.50
CA CYS A 168 11.26 -0.70 20.54
C CYS A 168 10.82 -0.19 21.92
N GLY A 169 10.66 -1.10 22.86
CA GLY A 169 10.14 -0.88 24.22
C GLY A 169 9.49 -2.17 24.68
N SER A 170 8.16 -2.28 24.53
CA SER A 170 7.46 -3.57 24.67
C SER A 170 7.90 -4.56 23.56
N LEU A 171 8.32 -4.06 22.39
CA LEU A 171 9.11 -4.85 21.45
C LEU A 171 10.56 -4.90 21.93
N PRO A 172 11.21 -6.09 21.96
CA PRO A 172 12.57 -6.22 22.48
C PRO A 172 13.58 -5.43 21.63
N CYS A 173 14.29 -4.46 22.24
CA CYS A 173 15.20 -3.58 21.54
C CYS A 173 16.46 -4.29 20.98
N SER A 174 16.77 -5.49 21.42
CA SER A 174 17.84 -6.33 20.86
C SER A 174 17.51 -6.88 19.48
N ILE A 175 16.22 -6.94 19.11
CA ILE A 175 15.72 -7.50 17.85
C ILE A 175 15.13 -6.39 16.98
N TYR A 176 14.31 -5.53 17.58
CA TYR A 176 13.63 -4.43 16.89
C TYR A 176 14.37 -3.12 17.19
N LEU A 177 15.16 -2.65 16.24
CA LEU A 177 15.94 -1.42 16.40
C LEU A 177 15.08 -0.22 16.01
N THR A 178 14.85 0.68 16.96
CA THR A 178 14.07 1.90 16.72
C THR A 178 14.55 2.67 15.48
N GLY A 179 13.61 3.07 14.63
CA GLY A 179 13.84 3.84 13.40
C GLY A 179 14.20 2.98 12.19
N ARG A 180 14.11 1.65 12.28
CA ARG A 180 14.21 0.79 11.09
C ARG A 180 12.84 0.58 10.46
N GLU A 181 12.78 0.72 9.15
CA GLU A 181 11.62 0.40 8.35
C GLU A 181 11.36 -1.10 8.39
N LEU A 182 10.09 -1.47 8.63
CA LEU A 182 9.67 -2.86 8.63
C LEU A 182 9.45 -3.36 7.20
N THR A 183 10.11 -4.45 6.87
CA THR A 183 9.80 -5.21 5.67
C THR A 183 8.47 -5.94 5.80
N CYS A 184 7.95 -6.43 4.70
CA CYS A 184 6.81 -7.34 4.66
C CYS A 184 6.92 -8.29 3.48
N ILE A 185 6.24 -9.41 3.59
CA ILE A 185 6.11 -10.37 2.51
C ILE A 185 4.67 -10.87 2.41
N VAL A 186 4.19 -11.05 1.19
CA VAL A 186 2.87 -11.63 0.92
C VAL A 186 3.02 -13.02 0.37
N CYS A 187 2.38 -13.96 1.02
CA CYS A 187 2.49 -15.39 0.79
C CYS A 187 1.13 -16.01 0.49
N SER A 188 1.11 -17.11 -0.27
CA SER A 188 -0.10 -17.88 -0.52
C SER A 188 0.11 -19.39 -0.34
N LYS A 189 -0.97 -20.11 0.04
CA LYS A 189 -0.98 -21.56 0.19
C LYS A 189 -2.33 -22.14 -0.19
#